data_80b7fd086252e102f405ef146033fb1d
#
_entry.id   80b7fd086252e102f405ef146033fb1d
#
_cell.length_a   1.000
_cell.length_b   1.000
_cell.length_c   1.000
_cell.angle_alpha   90.00
_cell.angle_beta   90.00
_cell.angle_gamma   90.00
#
_symmetry.space_group_name_H-M   'P 1'
#
loop_
_entity.id
_entity.type
_entity.pdbx_description
1 polymer ?
#
loop_
_entity_poly.entity_id
_entity_poly.type
_entity_poly.pdbx_seq_one_letter_code
_entity_poly.pdbx_strand_id
1 'polypeptide(L)'
;MLDKDGNPIQEKTSEGVQTVGAEPTMKYTEQVIDKSRRVCPLSTVMVEMLVKQMSAELANHALYMTFANYFEVEGLPKLGIYWRGRAREEYLHHSWIFEYLTTNDALFQYPPVPAINVEITDRVMPFAATVDREIETTRGINKIVDQAQKESDWATFQWLNGEDEDEGMLVKEQVDVCLRIW
;
A
#
# COMPACT_ATOMS: atom_id res chain seq x y z
N MET A 1 17.72 -32.08 -47.42
CA MET A 1 17.65 -31.33 -48.67
C MET A 1 19.03 -30.76 -48.94
N LEU A 2 19.53 -30.82 -50.15
CA LEU A 2 20.79 -30.19 -50.51
C LEU A 2 20.48 -28.94 -51.37
N ASP A 3 21.32 -27.92 -51.27
CA ASP A 3 21.22 -26.74 -52.12
C ASP A 3 21.63 -27.09 -53.55
N LYS A 4 21.52 -26.13 -54.46
CA LYS A 4 21.83 -26.33 -55.90
C LYS A 4 23.31 -26.67 -56.18
N ASP A 5 24.17 -26.54 -55.17
CA ASP A 5 25.62 -26.79 -55.25
C ASP A 5 26.00 -28.07 -54.45
N GLY A 6 24.99 -28.83 -53.96
CA GLY A 6 25.16 -30.13 -53.33
C GLY A 6 25.50 -30.08 -51.83
N ASN A 7 25.40 -28.91 -51.18
CA ASN A 7 25.69 -28.78 -49.77
C ASN A 7 24.41 -28.97 -48.91
N PRO A 8 24.50 -29.54 -47.72
CA PRO A 8 23.37 -29.69 -46.83
C PRO A 8 22.87 -28.30 -46.40
N ILE A 9 21.59 -28.04 -46.64
CA ILE A 9 20.89 -26.86 -46.12
C ILE A 9 20.86 -27.02 -44.59
N GLN A 10 21.62 -26.20 -43.90
CA GLN A 10 21.45 -26.07 -42.46
C GLN A 10 20.08 -25.48 -42.20
N GLU A 11 19.18 -26.25 -41.62
CA GLU A 11 17.98 -25.71 -41.01
C GLU A 11 18.42 -24.71 -39.95
N LYS A 12 18.09 -23.45 -40.15
CA LYS A 12 18.11 -22.48 -39.05
C LYS A 12 17.13 -22.97 -38.03
N THR A 13 17.64 -23.59 -36.99
CA THR A 13 16.88 -23.80 -35.75
C THR A 13 16.33 -22.44 -35.36
N SER A 14 15.02 -22.31 -35.34
CA SER A 14 14.32 -21.18 -34.79
C SER A 14 14.75 -21.07 -33.32
N GLU A 15 15.66 -20.16 -33.06
CA GLU A 15 15.97 -19.78 -31.69
C GLU A 15 14.71 -19.28 -31.02
N GLY A 16 14.29 -20.07 -30.04
CA GLY A 16 13.64 -19.56 -28.84
C GLY A 16 12.30 -18.85 -29.05
N VAL A 17 11.24 -19.61 -29.20
CA VAL A 17 9.97 -19.22 -28.56
C VAL A 17 10.29 -19.11 -27.06
N GLN A 18 10.54 -17.88 -26.60
CA GLN A 18 10.58 -17.59 -25.17
C GLN A 18 9.22 -17.97 -24.60
N THR A 19 9.22 -18.97 -23.76
CA THR A 19 8.06 -19.38 -22.98
C THR A 19 7.52 -18.17 -22.24
N VAL A 20 6.24 -17.87 -22.49
CA VAL A 20 5.43 -16.94 -21.71
C VAL A 20 5.38 -17.49 -20.29
N GLY A 21 6.24 -16.97 -19.42
CA GLY A 21 6.36 -17.46 -18.04
C GLY A 21 7.51 -16.87 -17.23
N ALA A 22 8.44 -16.15 -17.88
CA ALA A 22 9.41 -15.36 -17.13
C ALA A 22 8.74 -14.04 -16.73
N GLU A 23 8.54 -13.84 -15.43
CA GLU A 23 8.20 -12.52 -14.90
C GLU A 23 9.15 -11.49 -15.52
N PRO A 24 8.66 -10.35 -16.02
CA PRO A 24 9.53 -9.31 -16.54
C PRO A 24 10.39 -8.82 -15.38
N THR A 25 11.62 -9.32 -15.31
CA THR A 25 12.62 -8.76 -14.41
C THR A 25 12.96 -7.38 -14.96
N MET A 26 12.21 -6.36 -14.52
CA MET A 26 12.58 -4.98 -14.82
C MET A 26 13.91 -4.72 -14.11
N LYS A 27 15.01 -4.85 -14.84
CA LYS A 27 16.32 -4.41 -14.36
C LYS A 27 16.34 -2.89 -14.44
N TYR A 28 15.89 -2.25 -13.39
CA TYR A 28 16.19 -0.84 -13.18
C TYR A 28 17.68 -0.73 -12.89
N THR A 29 18.45 -0.32 -13.87
CA THR A 29 19.85 0.01 -13.66
C THR A 29 19.91 1.29 -12.84
N GLU A 30 20.78 1.36 -11.83
CA GLU A 30 21.02 2.57 -11.02
C GLU A 30 21.33 3.82 -11.85
N GLN A 31 21.68 3.66 -13.11
CA GLN A 31 21.97 4.74 -14.05
C GLN A 31 20.76 5.60 -14.44
N VAL A 32 19.54 5.10 -14.28
CA VAL A 32 18.31 5.87 -14.65
C VAL A 32 17.92 6.86 -13.56
N ILE A 33 18.35 6.63 -12.32
CA ILE A 33 18.01 7.47 -11.18
C ILE A 33 19.28 8.08 -10.62
N ASP A 34 19.57 9.32 -10.99
CA ASP A 34 20.67 10.07 -10.39
C ASP A 34 20.30 10.45 -8.93
N LYS A 35 20.60 9.55 -8.02
CA LYS A 35 20.39 9.74 -6.58
C LYS A 35 21.13 10.95 -6.02
N SER A 36 22.16 11.46 -6.72
CA SER A 36 22.96 12.61 -6.31
C SER A 36 22.18 13.93 -6.39
N ARG A 37 21.06 13.96 -7.12
CA ARG A 37 20.22 15.15 -7.26
C ARG A 37 19.19 15.31 -6.14
N ARG A 38 19.02 14.32 -5.29
CA ARG A 38 18.06 14.36 -4.18
C ARG A 38 18.72 14.98 -2.97
N VAL A 39 18.12 16.06 -2.48
CA VAL A 39 18.61 16.72 -1.28
C VAL A 39 18.36 15.87 -0.02
N CYS A 40 17.21 15.15 0.00
CA CYS A 40 16.82 14.26 1.10
C CYS A 40 16.06 13.06 0.56
N PRO A 41 16.73 12.01 0.03
CA PRO A 41 16.07 10.80 -0.38
C PRO A 41 15.52 10.06 0.85
N LEU A 42 14.32 9.48 0.73
CA LEU A 42 13.80 8.58 1.75
C LEU A 42 14.79 7.41 1.94
N SER A 43 15.03 7.02 3.18
CA SER A 43 15.83 5.83 3.48
C SER A 43 15.08 4.57 3.03
N THR A 44 15.80 3.49 2.74
CA THR A 44 15.19 2.20 2.42
C THR A 44 14.26 1.74 3.55
N VAL A 45 14.65 1.96 4.80
CA VAL A 45 13.84 1.62 5.98
C VAL A 45 12.54 2.41 5.99
N MET A 46 12.60 3.72 5.72
CA MET A 46 11.41 4.56 5.65
C MET A 46 10.47 4.11 4.54
N VAL A 47 10.99 3.83 3.34
CA VAL A 47 10.19 3.32 2.22
C VAL A 47 9.51 2.00 2.59
N GLU A 48 10.23 1.05 3.19
CA GLU A 48 9.66 -0.24 3.61
C GLU A 48 8.54 -0.06 4.66
N MET A 49 8.72 0.85 5.62
CA MET A 49 7.72 1.13 6.64
C MET A 49 6.47 1.77 6.05
N LEU A 50 6.63 2.75 5.16
CA LEU A 50 5.50 3.40 4.46
C LEU A 50 4.75 2.42 3.56
N VAL A 51 5.45 1.58 2.79
CA VAL A 51 4.83 0.54 1.96
C VAL A 51 4.05 -0.47 2.80
N LYS A 52 4.57 -0.85 3.96
CA LYS A 52 3.88 -1.72 4.91
C LYS A 52 2.61 -1.06 5.45
N GLN A 53 2.67 0.21 5.82
CA GLN A 53 1.49 0.96 6.27
C GLN A 53 0.46 1.07 5.16
N MET A 54 0.88 1.42 3.94
CA MET A 54 0.02 1.47 2.76
C MET A 54 -0.75 0.16 2.53
N SER A 55 -0.10 -1.00 2.74
CA SER A 55 -0.75 -2.32 2.68
C SER A 55 -1.75 -2.52 3.81
N ALA A 56 -1.47 -2.01 5.01
CA ALA A 56 -2.38 -2.11 6.15
C ALA A 56 -3.67 -1.30 5.93
N GLU A 57 -3.57 -0.10 5.34
CA GLU A 57 -4.73 0.72 5.01
C GLU A 57 -5.64 0.03 3.98
N LEU A 58 -5.07 -0.61 2.95
CA LEU A 58 -5.85 -1.41 2.00
C LEU A 58 -6.52 -2.63 2.66
N ALA A 59 -5.86 -3.25 3.63
CA ALA A 59 -6.45 -4.35 4.39
C ALA A 59 -7.65 -3.86 5.23
N ASN A 60 -7.53 -2.71 5.87
CA ASN A 60 -8.62 -2.07 6.61
C ASN A 60 -9.78 -1.70 5.67
N HIS A 61 -9.49 -1.09 4.52
CA HIS A 61 -10.49 -0.82 3.49
C HIS A 61 -11.30 -2.08 3.14
N ALA A 62 -10.62 -3.19 2.81
CA ALA A 62 -11.28 -4.43 2.44
C ALA A 62 -12.10 -5.05 3.59
N LEU A 63 -11.58 -4.95 4.83
CA LEU A 63 -12.28 -5.39 6.03
C LEU A 63 -13.57 -4.59 6.25
N TYR A 64 -13.50 -3.27 6.15
CA TYR A 64 -14.68 -2.41 6.36
C TYR A 64 -15.71 -2.55 5.24
N MET A 65 -15.30 -2.85 4.01
CA MET A 65 -16.22 -3.23 2.94
C MET A 65 -16.92 -4.57 3.25
N THR A 66 -16.25 -5.52 3.89
CA THR A 66 -16.86 -6.77 4.34
C THR A 66 -17.91 -6.52 5.41
N PHE A 67 -17.62 -5.63 6.36
CA PHE A 67 -18.61 -5.23 7.38
C PHE A 67 -19.80 -4.48 6.78
N ALA A 68 -19.56 -3.62 5.79
CA ALA A 68 -20.63 -2.93 5.07
C ALA A 68 -21.60 -3.92 4.42
N ASN A 69 -21.07 -4.92 3.70
CA ASN A 69 -21.88 -5.96 3.08
C ASN A 69 -22.70 -6.75 4.12
N TYR A 70 -22.09 -7.14 5.22
CA TYR A 70 -22.78 -7.85 6.31
C TYR A 70 -23.99 -7.06 6.82
N PHE A 71 -23.81 -5.79 7.17
CA PHE A 71 -24.90 -4.98 7.71
C PHE A 71 -26.01 -4.69 6.70
N GLU A 72 -25.68 -4.58 5.42
CA GLU A 72 -26.72 -4.43 4.37
C GLU A 72 -27.56 -5.70 4.21
N VAL A 73 -26.92 -6.87 4.22
CA VAL A 73 -27.60 -8.17 4.17
C VAL A 73 -28.47 -8.40 5.42
N GLU A 74 -28.02 -7.94 6.59
CA GLU A 74 -28.77 -7.97 7.84
C GLU A 74 -29.95 -6.96 7.90
N GLY A 75 -30.20 -6.20 6.82
CA GLY A 75 -31.28 -5.22 6.78
C GLY A 75 -30.99 -3.93 7.57
N LEU A 76 -29.73 -3.61 7.80
CA LEU A 76 -29.24 -2.43 8.52
C LEU A 76 -28.48 -1.47 7.58
N PRO A 77 -29.14 -0.92 6.53
CA PRO A 77 -28.44 -0.17 5.48
C PRO A 77 -27.72 1.09 5.98
N LYS A 78 -28.17 1.71 7.08
CA LYS A 78 -27.48 2.86 7.67
C LYS A 78 -26.10 2.49 8.20
N LEU A 79 -25.94 1.30 8.78
CA LEU A 79 -24.65 0.78 9.19
C LEU A 79 -23.80 0.40 7.97
N GLY A 80 -24.39 -0.16 6.93
CA GLY A 80 -23.69 -0.40 5.67
C GLY A 80 -23.11 0.90 5.07
N ILE A 81 -23.87 1.99 5.07
CA ILE A 81 -23.38 3.32 4.64
C ILE A 81 -22.23 3.80 5.52
N TYR A 82 -22.34 3.67 6.85
CA TYR A 82 -21.28 4.01 7.79
C TYR A 82 -19.96 3.27 7.47
N TRP A 83 -20.04 1.95 7.31
CA TRP A 83 -18.85 1.14 7.02
C TRP A 83 -18.22 1.43 5.65
N ARG A 84 -19.03 1.74 4.64
CA ARG A 84 -18.49 2.20 3.34
C ARG A 84 -17.77 3.55 3.46
N GLY A 85 -18.27 4.43 4.34
CA GLY A 85 -17.58 5.68 4.68
C GLY A 85 -16.21 5.40 5.26
N ARG A 86 -16.14 4.56 6.30
CA ARG A 86 -14.86 4.13 6.92
C ARG A 86 -13.91 3.50 5.90
N ALA A 87 -14.41 2.60 5.05
CA ALA A 87 -13.60 1.99 4.01
C ALA A 87 -13.00 3.03 3.04
N ARG A 88 -13.75 4.09 2.71
CA ARG A 88 -13.25 5.17 1.85
C ARG A 88 -12.12 5.95 2.52
N GLU A 89 -12.21 6.23 3.81
CA GLU A 89 -11.17 6.90 4.58
C GLU A 89 -9.87 6.10 4.53
N GLU A 90 -9.90 4.79 4.77
CA GLU A 90 -8.73 3.91 4.67
C GLU A 90 -8.09 3.92 3.27
N TYR A 91 -8.91 3.99 2.23
CA TYR A 91 -8.41 4.11 0.85
C TYR A 91 -7.74 5.46 0.59
N LEU A 92 -8.21 6.54 1.20
CA LEU A 92 -7.56 7.86 1.12
C LEU A 92 -6.20 7.83 1.82
N HIS A 93 -6.11 7.25 3.03
CA HIS A 93 -4.83 7.09 3.73
C HIS A 93 -3.81 6.31 2.90
N HIS A 94 -4.24 5.21 2.28
CA HIS A 94 -3.43 4.48 1.31
C HIS A 94 -2.93 5.38 0.17
N SER A 95 -3.82 6.19 -0.42
CA SER A 95 -3.50 7.05 -1.55
C SER A 95 -2.49 8.14 -1.16
N TRP A 96 -2.61 8.75 0.00
CA TRP A 96 -1.66 9.74 0.50
C TRP A 96 -0.25 9.17 0.67
N ILE A 97 -0.15 7.95 1.22
CA ILE A 97 1.17 7.28 1.36
C ILE A 97 1.76 6.99 -0.03
N PHE A 98 0.94 6.51 -0.97
CA PHE A 98 1.38 6.26 -2.34
C PHE A 98 1.89 7.54 -3.01
N GLU A 99 1.15 8.63 -2.91
CA GLU A 99 1.52 9.94 -3.46
C GLU A 99 2.79 10.48 -2.82
N TYR A 100 2.92 10.36 -1.50
CA TYR A 100 4.12 10.78 -0.78
C TYR A 100 5.36 10.00 -1.25
N LEU A 101 5.28 8.68 -1.35
CA LEU A 101 6.36 7.84 -1.87
C LEU A 101 6.75 8.25 -3.31
N THR A 102 5.75 8.47 -4.15
CA THR A 102 5.95 8.82 -5.56
C THR A 102 6.56 10.21 -5.72
N THR A 103 6.07 11.19 -4.97
CA THR A 103 6.59 12.57 -4.98
C THR A 103 8.04 12.63 -4.49
N ASN A 104 8.42 11.73 -3.58
CA ASN A 104 9.80 11.59 -3.12
C ASN A 104 10.63 10.64 -4.00
N ASP A 105 10.15 10.33 -5.21
CA ASP A 105 10.81 9.43 -6.17
C ASP A 105 11.19 8.07 -5.57
N ALA A 106 10.51 7.58 -4.57
CA ALA A 106 10.77 6.27 -4.00
C ALA A 106 10.34 5.18 -4.99
N LEU A 107 11.28 4.31 -5.34
CA LEU A 107 10.95 3.11 -6.11
C LEU A 107 10.60 1.99 -5.16
N PHE A 108 9.40 1.45 -5.27
CA PHE A 108 8.94 0.33 -4.46
C PHE A 108 8.08 -0.63 -5.28
N GLN A 109 8.00 -1.87 -4.83
CA GLN A 109 7.02 -2.80 -5.36
C GLN A 109 5.69 -2.58 -4.64
N TYR A 110 4.60 -2.45 -5.40
CA TYR A 110 3.27 -2.33 -4.82
C TYR A 110 2.97 -3.56 -3.95
N PRO A 111 2.56 -3.38 -2.68
CA PRO A 111 2.37 -4.49 -1.77
C PRO A 111 1.15 -5.33 -2.14
N PRO A 112 1.15 -6.63 -1.81
CA PRO A 112 -0.05 -7.42 -1.94
C PRO A 112 -1.12 -6.93 -0.98
N VAL A 113 -2.38 -6.93 -1.42
CA VAL A 113 -3.51 -6.71 -0.51
C VAL A 113 -3.74 -8.01 0.28
N PRO A 114 -3.66 -7.96 1.62
CA PRO A 114 -3.89 -9.14 2.44
C PRO A 114 -5.30 -9.70 2.25
N ALA A 115 -5.43 -11.02 2.19
CA ALA A 115 -6.74 -11.65 2.18
C ALA A 115 -7.49 -11.38 3.50
N ILE A 116 -8.74 -10.97 3.40
CA ILE A 116 -9.60 -10.76 4.57
C ILE A 116 -10.30 -12.06 4.90
N ASN A 117 -9.85 -12.71 5.96
CA ASN A 117 -10.45 -13.91 6.52
C ASN A 117 -11.07 -13.55 7.87
N VAL A 118 -12.31 -13.07 7.85
CA VAL A 118 -13.04 -12.71 9.06
C VAL A 118 -14.38 -13.45 9.08
N GLU A 119 -14.66 -14.11 10.20
CA GLU A 119 -15.97 -14.66 10.51
C GLU A 119 -16.71 -13.68 11.40
N ILE A 120 -17.84 -13.17 10.94
CA ILE A 120 -18.65 -12.23 11.70
C ILE A 120 -19.63 -13.03 12.53
N THR A 121 -19.39 -13.10 13.85
CA THR A 121 -20.16 -13.92 14.78
C THR A 121 -21.44 -13.25 15.26
N ASP A 122 -21.45 -11.92 15.33
CA ASP A 122 -22.59 -11.10 15.75
C ASP A 122 -22.43 -9.66 15.26
N ARG A 123 -23.41 -8.81 15.60
CA ARG A 123 -23.45 -7.39 15.17
C ARG A 123 -22.48 -6.47 15.92
N VAL A 124 -21.89 -6.93 17.01
CA VAL A 124 -20.94 -6.16 17.85
C VAL A 124 -19.51 -6.40 17.39
N MET A 125 -19.23 -7.62 16.93
CA MET A 125 -17.90 -8.04 16.50
C MET A 125 -17.24 -7.08 15.50
N PRO A 126 -17.92 -6.54 14.45
CA PRO A 126 -17.30 -5.58 13.54
C PRO A 126 -16.75 -4.33 14.23
N PHE A 127 -17.45 -3.82 15.24
CA PHE A 127 -16.99 -2.65 16.00
C PHE A 127 -15.78 -2.98 16.87
N ALA A 128 -15.80 -4.12 17.57
CA ALA A 128 -14.66 -4.57 18.37
C ALA A 128 -13.41 -4.80 17.50
N ALA A 129 -13.57 -5.48 16.36
CA ALA A 129 -12.48 -5.71 15.43
C ALA A 129 -11.89 -4.40 14.87
N THR A 130 -12.73 -3.39 14.66
CA THR A 130 -12.27 -2.06 14.23
C THR A 130 -11.41 -1.39 15.28
N VAL A 131 -11.81 -1.42 16.56
CA VAL A 131 -10.98 -0.85 17.64
C VAL A 131 -9.59 -1.47 17.64
N ASP A 132 -9.48 -2.78 17.51
CA ASP A 132 -8.19 -3.47 17.45
C ASP A 132 -7.36 -3.03 16.23
N ARG A 133 -8.01 -2.89 15.06
CA ARG A 133 -7.34 -2.43 13.84
C ARG A 133 -6.85 -0.99 13.95
N GLU A 134 -7.65 -0.09 14.47
CA GLU A 134 -7.26 1.31 14.68
C GLU A 134 -6.07 1.44 15.65
N ILE A 135 -6.05 0.63 16.71
CA ILE A 135 -4.90 0.57 17.62
C ILE A 135 -3.64 0.09 16.88
N GLU A 136 -3.75 -0.93 16.04
CA GLU A 136 -2.61 -1.43 15.24
C GLU A 136 -2.12 -0.38 14.25
N THR A 137 -3.04 0.29 13.55
CA THR A 137 -2.75 1.37 12.61
C THR A 137 -2.03 2.52 13.30
N THR A 138 -2.55 3.00 14.42
CA THR A 138 -1.91 4.04 15.26
C THR A 138 -0.49 3.66 15.66
N ARG A 139 -0.28 2.43 16.09
CA ARG A 139 1.06 1.93 16.44
C ARG A 139 1.99 1.87 15.24
N GLY A 140 1.46 1.55 14.06
CA GLY A 140 2.21 1.55 12.81
C GLY A 140 2.69 2.96 12.45
N ILE A 141 1.79 3.93 12.43
CA ILE A 141 2.07 5.34 12.15
C ILE A 141 3.07 5.92 13.15
N ASN A 142 2.88 5.70 14.45
CA ASN A 142 3.81 6.17 15.49
C ASN A 142 5.23 5.63 15.29
N LYS A 143 5.39 4.38 14.84
CA LYS A 143 6.72 3.83 14.52
C LYS A 143 7.37 4.54 13.32
N ILE A 144 6.58 4.97 12.34
CA ILE A 144 7.09 5.75 11.19
C ILE A 144 7.53 7.12 11.67
N VAL A 145 6.74 7.78 12.54
CA VAL A 145 7.11 9.07 13.17
C VAL A 145 8.41 8.93 13.95
N ASP A 146 8.54 7.90 14.79
CA ASP A 146 9.76 7.63 15.56
C ASP A 146 10.98 7.42 14.64
N GLN A 147 10.77 6.72 13.50
CA GLN A 147 11.85 6.49 12.55
C GLN A 147 12.26 7.76 11.82
N ALA A 148 11.30 8.60 11.42
CA ALA A 148 11.58 9.91 10.82
C ALA A 148 12.42 10.78 11.76
N GLN A 149 12.10 10.81 13.04
CA GLN A 149 12.89 11.53 14.04
C GLN A 149 14.32 10.98 14.18
N LYS A 150 14.48 9.64 14.24
CA LYS A 150 15.79 8.98 14.34
C LYS A 150 16.70 9.30 13.17
N GLU A 151 16.12 9.40 11.98
CA GLU A 151 16.84 9.70 10.75
C GLU A 151 17.02 11.20 10.52
N SER A 152 16.42 12.05 11.37
CA SER A 152 16.31 13.51 11.17
C SER A 152 15.62 13.84 9.85
N ASP A 153 14.71 13.00 9.41
CA ASP A 153 13.87 13.20 8.24
C ASP A 153 12.65 14.06 8.62
N TRP A 154 12.91 15.36 8.72
CA TRP A 154 11.90 16.34 9.12
C TRP A 154 10.81 16.51 8.08
N ALA A 155 11.09 16.20 6.81
CA ALA A 155 10.09 16.25 5.75
C ALA A 155 9.02 15.18 5.94
N THR A 156 9.42 13.91 6.17
CA THR A 156 8.49 12.83 6.49
C THR A 156 7.76 13.09 7.81
N PHE A 157 8.49 13.58 8.83
CA PHE A 157 7.89 13.93 10.11
C PHE A 157 6.78 14.97 9.97
N GLN A 158 7.04 16.05 9.23
CA GLN A 158 6.07 17.13 9.00
C GLN A 158 4.88 16.65 8.16
N TRP A 159 5.14 15.87 7.11
CA TRP A 159 4.09 15.31 6.29
C TRP A 159 3.13 14.43 7.10
N LEU A 160 3.65 13.56 7.97
CA LEU A 160 2.82 12.71 8.84
C LEU A 160 1.94 13.50 9.82
N ASN A 161 2.43 14.68 10.26
CA ASN A 161 1.76 15.54 11.23
C ASN A 161 1.04 16.75 10.57
N GLY A 162 0.88 16.75 9.25
CA GLY A 162 0.27 17.82 8.49
C GLY A 162 -1.13 18.22 8.99
N GLU A 163 -1.58 19.41 8.62
CA GLU A 163 -2.84 19.99 9.09
C GLU A 163 -3.96 19.90 8.06
N ASP A 164 -3.64 19.59 6.81
CA ASP A 164 -4.60 19.46 5.70
C ASP A 164 -4.39 18.20 4.85
N GLU A 165 -5.32 17.92 3.96
CA GLU A 165 -5.32 16.71 3.12
C GLU A 165 -4.11 16.66 2.18
N ASP A 166 -3.59 17.79 1.74
CA ASP A 166 -2.41 17.89 0.88
C ASP A 166 -1.11 17.61 1.66
N GLU A 167 -1.14 17.76 3.00
CA GLU A 167 -0.02 17.56 3.90
C GLU A 167 0.00 16.18 4.59
N GLY A 168 -0.99 15.31 4.32
CA GLY A 168 -0.96 13.91 4.75
C GLY A 168 -1.41 13.58 6.16
N MET A 169 -2.09 14.41 6.86
CA MET A 169 -2.82 14.34 8.17
C MET A 169 -2.93 12.99 8.94
N LEU A 170 -2.11 11.98 8.62
CA LEU A 170 -2.28 10.61 9.17
C LEU A 170 -2.28 10.56 10.70
N VAL A 171 -1.43 11.34 11.36
CA VAL A 171 -1.37 11.38 12.83
C VAL A 171 -2.61 12.05 13.41
N LYS A 172 -3.05 13.16 12.83
CA LYS A 172 -4.23 13.91 13.30
C LYS A 172 -5.51 13.10 13.11
N GLU A 173 -5.70 12.51 11.93
CA GLU A 173 -6.88 11.67 11.67
C GLU A 173 -6.93 10.47 12.61
N GLN A 174 -5.80 9.86 12.90
CA GLN A 174 -5.73 8.73 13.81
C GLN A 174 -6.11 9.12 15.25
N VAL A 175 -5.75 10.34 15.70
CA VAL A 175 -6.19 10.87 16.99
C VAL A 175 -7.70 11.09 16.99
N ASP A 176 -8.24 11.69 15.94
CA ASP A 176 -9.68 11.96 15.81
C ASP A 176 -10.50 10.66 15.75
N VAL A 177 -10.02 9.64 15.05
CA VAL A 177 -10.64 8.31 15.01
C VAL A 177 -10.66 7.68 16.41
N CYS A 178 -9.53 7.67 17.10
CA CYS A 178 -9.46 7.11 18.46
C CYS A 178 -10.42 7.83 19.44
N LEU A 179 -10.60 9.14 19.30
CA LEU A 179 -11.53 9.91 20.14
C LEU A 179 -13.01 9.64 19.83
N ARG A 180 -13.35 9.21 18.59
CA ARG A 180 -14.74 8.94 18.19
C ARG A 180 -15.18 7.50 18.49
N ILE A 181 -14.26 6.60 18.76
CA ILE A 181 -14.55 5.17 19.04
C ILE A 181 -14.89 4.96 20.52
N TRP A 182 -14.52 5.88 21.43
CA TRP A 182 -14.84 5.89 22.86
C TRP A 182 -15.99 6.83 23.18
#